data_43e9370a6b77f3fbf98d90164953c2d4
#
_entry.id   43e9370a6b77f3fbf98d90164953c2d4
#
_cell.length_a   1.000
_cell.length_b   1.000
_cell.length_c   1.000
_cell.angle_alpha   90.00
_cell.angle_beta   90.00
_cell.angle_gamma   90.00
#
_symmetry.space_group_name_H-M   'P 1'
#
loop_
_entity.id
_entity.type
_entity.pdbx_description
1 polymer ?
#
loop_
_entity_poly.entity_id
_entity_poly.type
_entity_poly.pdbx_seq_one_letter_code
_entity_poly.pdbx_strand_id
1 'polypeptide(L)'
;MSEVLFREAVTRGNTRMKIATIETFDLTCPLNRPFGWSQGWIDQRGTTLVKITTDNGLAGWGEGAESSIINHLLGPLLIGANPMDRAGLWEHMFHALYNGNNAVGLAGSALSALDIALWDLAGKAANLPICTLLGGKIRDKVAVYATGLYYTEGEFPDRLLDEARSYVEQGFTGMKTKVGGLSIEEDVARVKALRDAIGPDVSLMIDANEGYNATTAIRIGKKLQDLDLVWFEEPVNAQDLEAYLEVKAALPMAIAGGENLRTRYEFKPYLARRAYDIVQPDIMHCGGLTEMARICALANACGIQVNPHVWGSPVMIAATLHLTATLPPCPPARNAQPYLQEPVMEFDRTPSAIRDEVCAVPFDQVDSFAKVPQGAGLGIEIDEEAVRRMS
;
A
#
# COMPACT_ATOMS: atom_id res chain seq x y z
N MET A 1 23.53 13.52 -18.27
CA MET A 1 24.73 13.23 -17.45
C MET A 1 25.25 11.89 -17.95
N SER A 2 26.51 11.75 -18.33
CA SER A 2 26.98 10.51 -18.95
C SER A 2 26.99 9.38 -17.91
N GLU A 3 26.71 8.13 -18.35
CA GLU A 3 26.72 6.92 -17.53
C GLU A 3 28.02 6.75 -16.73
N VAL A 4 29.13 7.28 -17.27
CA VAL A 4 30.45 7.29 -16.64
C VAL A 4 30.50 8.20 -15.41
N LEU A 5 29.90 9.39 -15.46
CA LEU A 5 29.89 10.34 -14.32
C LEU A 5 29.00 9.83 -13.18
N PHE A 6 27.93 9.12 -13.51
CA PHE A 6 27.07 8.53 -12.50
C PHE A 6 27.75 7.35 -11.78
N ARG A 7 28.43 6.46 -12.53
CA ARG A 7 29.23 5.36 -11.96
C ARG A 7 30.34 5.88 -11.05
N GLU A 8 31.06 6.93 -11.44
CA GLU A 8 32.12 7.52 -10.61
C GLU A 8 31.58 8.19 -9.33
N ALA A 9 30.39 8.79 -9.35
CA ALA A 9 29.79 9.37 -8.17
C ALA A 9 29.34 8.32 -7.15
N VAL A 10 28.75 7.21 -7.62
CA VAL A 10 28.28 6.11 -6.77
C VAL A 10 29.45 5.31 -6.15
N THR A 11 30.62 5.26 -6.81
CA THR A 11 31.78 4.52 -6.31
C THR A 11 32.66 5.29 -5.31
N ARG A 12 32.44 6.59 -5.09
CA ARG A 12 33.24 7.40 -4.17
C ARG A 12 32.86 7.36 -2.69
N GLY A 13 31.76 6.67 -2.33
CA GLY A 13 31.40 6.42 -0.93
C GLY A 13 32.38 5.44 -0.26
N ASN A 14 33.11 5.91 0.75
CA ASN A 14 34.12 5.14 1.48
C ASN A 14 33.48 4.18 2.50
N THR A 15 32.51 3.34 2.08
CA THR A 15 31.89 2.32 2.90
C THR A 15 32.37 0.93 2.46
N ARG A 16 32.70 0.11 3.46
CA ARG A 16 33.21 -1.26 3.26
C ARG A 16 32.14 -2.23 2.77
N MET A 17 30.84 -1.84 2.70
CA MET A 17 29.72 -2.71 2.40
C MET A 17 29.24 -2.52 0.95
N LYS A 18 29.10 -3.62 0.21
CA LYS A 18 28.64 -3.64 -1.17
C LYS A 18 27.53 -4.68 -1.36
N ILE A 19 26.59 -4.40 -2.23
CA ILE A 19 25.59 -5.38 -2.65
C ILE A 19 26.29 -6.52 -3.39
N ALA A 20 26.16 -7.74 -2.87
CA ALA A 20 26.78 -8.94 -3.40
C ALA A 20 25.80 -9.76 -4.26
N THR A 21 24.57 -10.00 -3.74
CA THR A 21 23.55 -10.78 -4.43
C THR A 21 22.16 -10.17 -4.27
N ILE A 22 21.30 -10.46 -5.26
CA ILE A 22 19.88 -10.14 -5.25
C ILE A 22 19.15 -11.41 -5.64
N GLU A 23 18.22 -11.85 -4.80
CA GLU A 23 17.38 -13.03 -5.00
C GLU A 23 15.90 -12.61 -5.03
N THR A 24 15.10 -13.21 -5.89
CA THR A 24 13.66 -13.00 -5.96
C THR A 24 12.92 -14.29 -5.65
N PHE A 25 11.78 -14.16 -5.01
CA PHE A 25 10.88 -15.25 -4.63
C PHE A 25 9.47 -14.88 -5.06
N ASP A 26 8.94 -15.56 -6.07
CA ASP A 26 7.56 -15.36 -6.54
C ASP A 26 6.64 -16.28 -5.74
N LEU A 27 6.06 -15.73 -4.67
CA LEU A 27 5.22 -16.48 -3.74
C LEU A 27 3.82 -16.63 -4.28
N THR A 28 3.23 -17.79 -4.06
CA THR A 28 1.81 -18.07 -4.31
C THR A 28 1.21 -18.88 -3.18
N CYS A 29 -0.04 -18.59 -2.82
CA CYS A 29 -0.81 -19.45 -1.94
C CYS A 29 -2.25 -19.58 -2.45
N PRO A 30 -2.79 -20.81 -2.54
CA PRO A 30 -4.17 -21.04 -2.94
C PRO A 30 -5.14 -20.56 -1.86
N LEU A 31 -6.32 -20.14 -2.29
CA LEU A 31 -7.43 -19.83 -1.40
C LEU A 31 -8.37 -21.04 -1.28
N ASN A 32 -8.83 -21.31 -0.07
CA ASN A 32 -9.83 -22.35 0.16
C ASN A 32 -11.17 -22.01 -0.52
N ARG A 33 -11.42 -20.73 -0.73
CA ARG A 33 -12.59 -20.20 -1.40
C ARG A 33 -12.20 -18.95 -2.19
N PRO A 34 -12.56 -18.87 -3.48
CA PRO A 34 -12.41 -17.68 -4.28
C PRO A 34 -13.21 -16.51 -3.71
N PHE A 35 -12.71 -15.31 -3.91
CA PHE A 35 -13.43 -14.07 -3.66
C PHE A 35 -13.19 -13.06 -4.79
N GLY A 36 -14.05 -12.06 -4.89
CA GLY A 36 -14.04 -11.14 -6.01
C GLY A 36 -14.28 -9.67 -5.63
N TRP A 37 -13.96 -8.82 -6.57
CA TRP A 37 -14.26 -7.39 -6.57
C TRP A 37 -14.89 -7.01 -7.92
N SER A 38 -15.03 -5.73 -8.22
CA SER A 38 -15.69 -5.26 -9.45
C SER A 38 -15.05 -5.76 -10.75
N GLN A 39 -13.72 -5.97 -10.78
CA GLN A 39 -12.97 -6.31 -11.99
C GLN A 39 -12.68 -7.81 -12.14
N GLY A 40 -12.86 -8.62 -11.12
CA GLY A 40 -12.54 -10.04 -11.22
C GLY A 40 -12.66 -10.85 -9.95
N TRP A 41 -12.24 -12.10 -10.07
CA TRP A 41 -12.20 -13.09 -8.99
C TRP A 41 -10.82 -13.71 -8.91
N ILE A 42 -10.38 -14.04 -7.71
CA ILE A 42 -9.15 -14.79 -7.47
C ILE A 42 -9.40 -16.04 -6.65
N ASP A 43 -8.61 -17.06 -6.95
CA ASP A 43 -8.54 -18.35 -6.24
C ASP A 43 -7.17 -18.59 -5.59
N GLN A 44 -6.26 -17.62 -5.74
CA GLN A 44 -4.93 -17.62 -5.13
C GLN A 44 -4.45 -16.20 -4.82
N ARG A 45 -3.54 -16.08 -3.84
CA ARG A 45 -2.79 -14.86 -3.55
C ARG A 45 -1.37 -15.01 -4.07
N GLY A 46 -0.73 -13.90 -4.47
CA GLY A 46 0.65 -13.89 -4.92
C GLY A 46 1.35 -12.57 -4.66
N THR A 47 2.68 -12.62 -4.50
CA THR A 47 3.55 -11.45 -4.41
C THR A 47 4.99 -11.86 -4.76
N THR A 48 5.85 -10.89 -5.09
CA THR A 48 7.29 -11.12 -5.25
C THR A 48 8.04 -10.52 -4.07
N LEU A 49 8.78 -11.35 -3.32
CA LEU A 49 9.75 -10.89 -2.34
C LEU A 49 11.14 -10.77 -2.96
N VAL A 50 11.90 -9.81 -2.45
CA VAL A 50 13.30 -9.58 -2.85
C VAL A 50 14.18 -9.63 -1.62
N LYS A 51 15.31 -10.38 -1.72
CA LYS A 51 16.38 -10.39 -0.72
C LYS A 51 17.64 -9.81 -1.34
N ILE A 52 18.13 -8.70 -0.81
CA ILE A 52 19.43 -8.12 -1.16
C ILE A 52 20.42 -8.49 -0.07
N THR A 53 21.53 -9.16 -0.45
CA THR A 53 22.60 -9.54 0.49
C THR A 53 23.88 -8.79 0.15
N THR A 54 24.56 -8.29 1.15
CA THR A 54 25.82 -7.57 1.04
C THR A 54 27.03 -8.48 1.20
N ASP A 55 28.21 -8.02 0.81
CA ASP A 55 29.48 -8.73 0.90
C ASP A 55 29.93 -9.08 2.34
N ASN A 56 29.35 -8.41 3.35
CA ASN A 56 29.55 -8.73 4.76
C ASN A 56 28.43 -9.59 5.38
N GLY A 57 27.48 -10.09 4.54
CA GLY A 57 26.41 -11.01 4.94
C GLY A 57 25.17 -10.36 5.50
N LEU A 58 25.06 -9.02 5.53
CA LEU A 58 23.83 -8.35 5.95
C LEU A 58 22.78 -8.50 4.84
N ALA A 59 21.53 -8.82 5.21
CA ALA A 59 20.45 -9.01 4.27
C ALA A 59 19.27 -8.08 4.55
N GLY A 60 18.68 -7.51 3.48
CA GLY A 60 17.45 -6.72 3.53
C GLY A 60 16.38 -7.31 2.63
N TRP A 61 15.13 -7.15 3.06
CA TRP A 61 13.96 -7.67 2.37
C TRP A 61 13.09 -6.57 1.81
N GLY A 62 12.52 -6.81 0.64
CA GLY A 62 11.55 -5.94 -0.01
C GLY A 62 10.43 -6.73 -0.64
N GLU A 63 9.37 -6.04 -1.03
CA GLU A 63 8.20 -6.62 -1.66
C GLU A 63 7.70 -5.76 -2.80
N GLY A 64 7.23 -6.41 -3.86
CA GLY A 64 6.68 -5.78 -5.05
C GLY A 64 6.22 -6.82 -6.06
N ALA A 65 6.55 -6.63 -7.33
CA ALA A 65 6.22 -7.57 -8.39
C ALA A 65 7.33 -7.60 -9.47
N GLU A 66 7.16 -8.46 -10.48
CA GLU A 66 7.99 -8.49 -11.69
C GLU A 66 9.43 -8.93 -11.45
N SER A 67 9.61 -10.14 -10.91
CA SER A 67 10.93 -10.78 -10.70
C SER A 67 11.82 -10.75 -11.94
N SER A 68 11.24 -10.86 -13.14
CA SER A 68 11.98 -10.76 -14.41
C SER A 68 12.65 -9.39 -14.60
N ILE A 69 11.93 -8.30 -14.30
CA ILE A 69 12.50 -6.93 -14.39
C ILE A 69 13.58 -6.73 -13.32
N ILE A 70 13.33 -7.25 -12.11
CA ILE A 70 14.32 -7.21 -11.03
C ILE A 70 15.59 -7.94 -11.45
N ASN A 71 15.48 -9.18 -11.91
CA ASN A 71 16.64 -10.04 -12.18
C ASN A 71 17.45 -9.63 -13.41
N HIS A 72 16.78 -9.12 -14.45
CA HIS A 72 17.43 -8.89 -15.74
C HIS A 72 17.68 -7.41 -16.07
N LEU A 73 17.00 -6.48 -15.41
CA LEU A 73 17.16 -5.06 -15.70
C LEU A 73 17.68 -4.26 -14.50
N LEU A 74 16.99 -4.28 -13.37
CA LEU A 74 17.30 -3.39 -12.25
C LEU A 74 18.34 -3.94 -11.30
N GLY A 75 18.28 -5.22 -10.96
CA GLY A 75 19.22 -5.86 -10.03
C GLY A 75 20.68 -5.77 -10.48
N PRO A 76 21.02 -6.06 -11.76
CA PRO A 76 22.37 -5.90 -12.25
C PRO A 76 22.97 -4.50 -12.06
N LEU A 77 22.15 -3.45 -12.05
CA LEU A 77 22.59 -2.07 -11.81
C LEU A 77 23.07 -1.83 -10.37
N LEU A 78 22.60 -2.65 -9.43
CA LEU A 78 22.87 -2.49 -8.01
C LEU A 78 24.08 -3.30 -7.51
N ILE A 79 24.47 -4.37 -8.22
CA ILE A 79 25.60 -5.23 -7.83
C ILE A 79 26.89 -4.42 -7.72
N GLY A 80 27.58 -4.56 -6.57
CA GLY A 80 28.80 -3.82 -6.25
C GLY A 80 28.57 -2.39 -5.74
N ALA A 81 27.34 -1.88 -5.78
CA ALA A 81 27.00 -0.55 -5.24
C ALA A 81 26.95 -0.56 -3.71
N ASN A 82 27.06 0.62 -3.12
CA ASN A 82 26.86 0.84 -1.70
C ASN A 82 25.35 0.96 -1.40
N PRO A 83 24.75 0.05 -0.61
CA PRO A 83 23.30 0.11 -0.33
C PRO A 83 22.88 1.33 0.50
N MET A 84 23.83 2.08 1.08
CA MET A 84 23.52 3.31 1.82
C MET A 84 23.17 4.49 0.90
N ASP A 85 23.54 4.44 -0.37
CA ASP A 85 23.32 5.51 -1.35
C ASP A 85 21.90 5.42 -1.98
N ARG A 86 20.88 5.10 -1.17
CA ARG A 86 19.50 4.79 -1.59
C ARG A 86 18.91 5.76 -2.61
N ALA A 87 19.02 7.07 -2.35
CA ALA A 87 18.44 8.06 -3.24
C ALA A 87 19.10 8.04 -4.63
N GLY A 88 20.42 7.88 -4.68
CA GLY A 88 21.15 7.75 -5.93
C GLY A 88 20.84 6.45 -6.68
N LEU A 89 20.73 5.32 -5.95
CA LEU A 89 20.35 4.03 -6.51
C LEU A 89 18.90 4.05 -7.02
N TRP A 90 17.99 4.69 -6.31
CA TRP A 90 16.61 4.88 -6.77
C TRP A 90 16.56 5.64 -8.10
N GLU A 91 17.25 6.79 -8.20
CA GLU A 91 17.29 7.58 -9.43
C GLU A 91 17.96 6.80 -10.58
N HIS A 92 18.97 5.98 -10.29
CA HIS A 92 19.61 5.13 -11.29
C HIS A 92 18.65 4.08 -11.85
N MET A 93 17.94 3.37 -11.00
CA MET A 93 16.91 2.40 -11.41
C MET A 93 15.76 3.08 -12.17
N PHE A 94 15.27 4.19 -11.65
CA PHE A 94 14.20 4.96 -12.30
C PHE A 94 14.61 5.45 -13.69
N HIS A 95 15.85 5.95 -13.83
CA HIS A 95 16.37 6.40 -15.12
C HIS A 95 16.48 5.26 -16.14
N ALA A 96 16.86 4.07 -15.70
CA ALA A 96 16.91 2.90 -16.57
C ALA A 96 15.51 2.52 -17.11
N LEU A 97 14.49 2.62 -16.27
CA LEU A 97 13.09 2.42 -16.68
C LEU A 97 12.57 3.54 -17.58
N TYR A 98 12.93 4.78 -17.27
CA TYR A 98 12.48 5.97 -17.99
C TYR A 98 12.94 5.97 -19.46
N ASN A 99 14.17 5.57 -19.73
CA ASN A 99 14.72 5.46 -21.08
C ASN A 99 13.94 4.47 -21.96
N GLY A 100 13.37 3.43 -21.38
CA GLY A 100 12.53 2.47 -22.09
C GLY A 100 11.05 2.83 -22.14
N ASN A 101 10.64 4.03 -21.66
CA ASN A 101 9.24 4.39 -21.42
C ASN A 101 8.47 3.43 -20.49
N ASN A 102 9.20 2.75 -19.58
CA ASN A 102 8.66 1.70 -18.68
C ASN A 102 8.64 2.14 -17.21
N ALA A 103 8.79 3.44 -16.93
CA ALA A 103 8.83 3.95 -15.56
C ALA A 103 7.49 3.86 -14.81
N VAL A 104 6.42 3.50 -15.52
CA VAL A 104 5.06 3.35 -15.04
C VAL A 104 4.59 1.89 -15.13
N GLY A 105 3.46 1.60 -14.49
CA GLY A 105 2.89 0.24 -14.48
C GLY A 105 3.73 -0.75 -13.67
N LEU A 106 3.81 -1.97 -14.14
CA LEU A 106 4.43 -3.09 -13.41
C LEU A 106 5.93 -2.87 -13.09
N ALA A 107 6.65 -2.14 -13.95
CA ALA A 107 8.05 -1.83 -13.69
C ALA A 107 8.27 -0.96 -12.44
N GLY A 108 7.29 -0.14 -12.06
CA GLY A 108 7.28 0.60 -10.80
C GLY A 108 7.29 -0.32 -9.58
N SER A 109 6.62 -1.47 -9.67
CA SER A 109 6.59 -2.46 -8.58
C SER A 109 7.93 -3.17 -8.40
N ALA A 110 8.67 -3.44 -9.48
CA ALA A 110 10.03 -3.96 -9.40
C ALA A 110 11.00 -2.97 -8.73
N LEU A 111 10.88 -1.68 -9.07
CA LEU A 111 11.63 -0.61 -8.43
C LEU A 111 11.30 -0.53 -6.93
N SER A 112 10.02 -0.63 -6.57
CA SER A 112 9.54 -0.58 -5.17
C SER A 112 10.16 -1.69 -4.33
N ALA A 113 10.18 -2.92 -4.84
CA ALA A 113 10.74 -4.07 -4.13
C ALA A 113 12.21 -3.85 -3.75
N LEU A 114 13.01 -3.38 -4.71
CA LEU A 114 14.43 -3.11 -4.49
C LEU A 114 14.64 -1.93 -3.52
N ASP A 115 13.84 -0.87 -3.63
CA ASP A 115 13.93 0.30 -2.75
C ASP A 115 13.60 -0.07 -1.30
N ILE A 116 12.53 -0.84 -1.06
CA ILE A 116 12.16 -1.31 0.28
C ILE A 116 13.30 -2.16 0.89
N ALA A 117 13.90 -3.08 0.11
CA ALA A 117 15.02 -3.90 0.55
C ALA A 117 16.26 -3.05 0.90
N LEU A 118 16.54 -2.00 0.14
CA LEU A 118 17.63 -1.06 0.44
C LEU A 118 17.36 -0.27 1.73
N TRP A 119 16.12 0.10 2.01
CA TRP A 119 15.76 0.74 3.27
C TRP A 119 15.90 -0.21 4.46
N ASP A 120 15.51 -1.47 4.32
CA ASP A 120 15.71 -2.50 5.35
C ASP A 120 17.20 -2.71 5.65
N LEU A 121 18.02 -2.87 4.61
CA LEU A 121 19.49 -2.94 4.74
C LEU A 121 20.06 -1.74 5.46
N ALA A 122 19.66 -0.53 5.10
CA ALA A 122 20.17 0.68 5.70
C ALA A 122 19.80 0.78 7.18
N GLY A 123 18.57 0.42 7.54
CA GLY A 123 18.14 0.36 8.93
C GLY A 123 18.92 -0.68 9.73
N LYS A 124 19.12 -1.86 9.19
CA LYS A 124 19.94 -2.92 9.81
C LYS A 124 21.40 -2.51 9.95
N ALA A 125 22.00 -1.91 8.93
CA ALA A 125 23.37 -1.41 8.98
C ALA A 125 23.58 -0.30 10.02
N ALA A 126 22.58 0.57 10.20
CA ALA A 126 22.60 1.63 11.19
C ALA A 126 22.11 1.16 12.58
N ASN A 127 21.57 -0.05 12.70
CA ASN A 127 20.88 -0.56 13.88
C ASN A 127 19.72 0.36 14.35
N LEU A 128 18.93 0.86 13.38
CA LEU A 128 17.81 1.78 13.59
C LEU A 128 16.56 1.31 12.81
N PRO A 129 15.35 1.51 13.38
CA PRO A 129 14.12 1.31 12.61
C PRO A 129 14.03 2.28 11.43
N ILE A 130 13.34 1.88 10.36
CA ILE A 130 13.16 2.72 9.18
C ILE A 130 12.50 4.06 9.51
N CYS A 131 11.50 4.11 10.40
CA CYS A 131 10.88 5.37 10.81
C CYS A 131 11.87 6.37 11.42
N THR A 132 12.91 5.88 12.11
CA THR A 132 13.98 6.75 12.64
C THR A 132 14.84 7.33 11.51
N LEU A 133 15.15 6.53 10.48
CA LEU A 133 15.88 7.01 9.29
C LEU A 133 15.06 7.99 8.45
N LEU A 134 13.72 7.92 8.52
CA LEU A 134 12.80 8.86 7.88
C LEU A 134 12.63 10.18 8.66
N GLY A 135 13.33 10.36 9.78
CA GLY A 135 13.30 11.59 10.57
C GLY A 135 12.65 11.44 11.94
N GLY A 136 12.19 10.24 12.29
CA GLY A 136 11.55 9.92 13.56
C GLY A 136 10.04 9.80 13.47
N LYS A 137 9.49 8.89 14.28
CA LYS A 137 8.05 8.65 14.36
C LYS A 137 7.38 9.70 15.26
N ILE A 138 6.17 10.10 14.91
CA ILE A 138 5.31 10.98 15.72
C ILE A 138 4.20 10.19 16.43
N ARG A 139 4.05 8.89 16.12
CA ARG A 139 3.14 7.95 16.80
C ARG A 139 3.75 6.56 16.92
N ASP A 140 3.45 5.86 18.02
CA ASP A 140 3.93 4.49 18.28
C ASP A 140 3.04 3.40 17.68
N LYS A 141 1.83 3.77 17.32
CA LYS A 141 0.82 2.91 16.71
C LYS A 141 0.05 3.70 15.64
N VAL A 142 -0.35 3.02 14.59
CA VAL A 142 -1.10 3.58 13.47
C VAL A 142 -2.52 3.05 13.54
N ALA A 143 -3.51 3.92 13.37
CA ALA A 143 -4.90 3.52 13.26
C ALA A 143 -5.09 2.68 11.98
N VAL A 144 -5.88 1.60 12.07
CA VAL A 144 -6.13 0.68 10.96
C VAL A 144 -7.62 0.41 10.80
N TYR A 145 -8.04 0.08 9.58
CA TYR A 145 -9.38 -0.39 9.28
C TYR A 145 -9.34 -1.78 8.63
N ALA A 146 -10.37 -2.60 8.89
CA ALA A 146 -10.45 -3.92 8.28
C ALA A 146 -10.81 -3.83 6.79
N THR A 147 -10.02 -4.48 5.94
CA THR A 147 -10.37 -4.75 4.55
C THR A 147 -10.69 -6.23 4.39
N GLY A 148 -11.88 -6.48 3.93
CA GLY A 148 -12.49 -7.76 3.65
C GLY A 148 -13.83 -7.50 2.99
N LEU A 149 -14.86 -8.27 3.33
CA LEU A 149 -16.22 -8.04 2.84
C LEU A 149 -16.28 -8.00 1.30
N TYR A 150 -15.47 -8.85 0.69
CA TYR A 150 -15.43 -9.06 -0.76
C TYR A 150 -16.68 -9.80 -1.24
N TYR A 151 -16.88 -9.87 -2.55
CA TYR A 151 -17.89 -10.76 -3.11
C TYR A 151 -17.45 -12.19 -2.97
N THR A 152 -18.34 -13.03 -2.45
CA THR A 152 -18.15 -14.46 -2.38
C THR A 152 -19.46 -15.16 -2.77
N GLU A 153 -19.37 -16.23 -3.55
CA GLU A 153 -20.55 -16.86 -4.12
C GLU A 153 -21.49 -17.39 -3.02
N GLY A 154 -22.78 -17.01 -3.08
CA GLY A 154 -23.82 -17.46 -2.15
C GLY A 154 -23.72 -16.92 -0.73
N GLU A 155 -23.06 -15.79 -0.49
CA GLU A 155 -22.78 -15.30 0.86
C GLU A 155 -23.66 -14.17 1.37
N PHE A 156 -24.25 -13.39 0.47
CA PHE A 156 -25.16 -12.31 0.92
C PHE A 156 -26.56 -12.90 1.21
N PRO A 157 -27.18 -12.51 2.36
CA PRO A 157 -26.67 -11.55 3.34
C PRO A 157 -25.80 -12.13 4.46
N ASP A 158 -26.02 -13.43 4.83
CA ASP A 158 -25.65 -13.95 6.16
C ASP A 158 -24.14 -13.92 6.43
N ARG A 159 -23.32 -14.46 5.54
CA ARG A 159 -21.87 -14.54 5.78
C ARG A 159 -21.19 -13.19 5.69
N LEU A 160 -21.62 -12.32 4.79
CA LEU A 160 -21.12 -10.94 4.72
C LEU A 160 -21.35 -10.22 6.05
N LEU A 161 -22.54 -10.36 6.62
CA LEU A 161 -22.89 -9.70 7.87
C LEU A 161 -22.19 -10.33 9.09
N ASP A 162 -21.99 -11.65 9.07
CA ASP A 162 -21.22 -12.35 10.11
C ASP A 162 -19.73 -11.95 10.07
N GLU A 163 -19.15 -11.79 8.87
CA GLU A 163 -17.80 -11.28 8.71
C GLU A 163 -17.67 -9.86 9.26
N ALA A 164 -18.61 -8.96 8.92
CA ALA A 164 -18.62 -7.59 9.44
C ALA A 164 -18.73 -7.54 10.97
N ARG A 165 -19.62 -8.34 11.57
CA ARG A 165 -19.76 -8.44 13.03
C ARG A 165 -18.47 -8.96 13.67
N SER A 166 -17.81 -9.94 13.05
CA SER A 166 -16.55 -10.48 13.56
C SER A 166 -15.45 -9.40 13.62
N TYR A 167 -15.42 -8.46 12.68
CA TYR A 167 -14.49 -7.33 12.73
C TYR A 167 -14.79 -6.38 13.88
N VAL A 168 -16.06 -6.10 14.16
CA VAL A 168 -16.46 -5.31 15.32
C VAL A 168 -16.05 -6.03 16.62
N GLU A 169 -16.27 -7.34 16.74
CA GLU A 169 -15.86 -8.15 17.89
C GLU A 169 -14.33 -8.19 18.08
N GLN A 170 -13.56 -8.11 17.00
CA GLN A 170 -12.10 -7.98 17.03
C GLN A 170 -11.63 -6.57 17.39
N GLY A 171 -12.54 -5.62 17.62
CA GLY A 171 -12.21 -4.25 18.03
C GLY A 171 -11.93 -3.29 16.87
N PHE A 172 -12.24 -3.64 15.64
CA PHE A 172 -12.11 -2.69 14.52
C PHE A 172 -13.19 -1.59 14.61
N THR A 173 -12.75 -0.34 14.49
CA THR A 173 -13.61 0.85 14.46
C THR A 173 -13.93 1.34 13.05
N GLY A 174 -13.42 0.66 12.04
CA GLY A 174 -13.71 0.94 10.64
C GLY A 174 -13.47 -0.26 9.76
N MET A 175 -14.21 -0.34 8.65
CA MET A 175 -14.10 -1.41 7.65
C MET A 175 -14.48 -0.95 6.26
N LYS A 176 -13.92 -1.61 5.25
CA LYS A 176 -14.12 -1.34 3.82
C LYS A 176 -14.75 -2.55 3.14
N THR A 177 -15.79 -2.30 2.30
CA THR A 177 -16.44 -3.32 1.46
C THR A 177 -16.36 -2.95 -0.01
N LYS A 178 -16.52 -3.95 -0.88
CA LYS A 178 -16.51 -3.77 -2.33
C LYS A 178 -17.90 -3.44 -2.88
N VAL A 179 -17.91 -2.58 -3.92
CA VAL A 179 -19.07 -2.27 -4.77
C VAL A 179 -18.64 -2.35 -6.23
N GLY A 180 -19.56 -2.40 -7.17
CA GLY A 180 -19.27 -2.42 -8.60
C GLY A 180 -19.23 -3.82 -9.23
N GLY A 181 -19.31 -4.87 -8.44
CA GLY A 181 -19.33 -6.26 -8.91
C GLY A 181 -20.73 -6.84 -9.14
N LEU A 182 -21.76 -6.14 -8.67
CA LEU A 182 -23.17 -6.54 -8.81
C LEU A 182 -23.97 -5.42 -9.48
N SER A 183 -25.30 -5.58 -9.58
CA SER A 183 -26.15 -4.47 -9.98
C SER A 183 -26.14 -3.36 -8.90
N ILE A 184 -26.45 -2.13 -9.31
CA ILE A 184 -26.51 -1.00 -8.35
C ILE A 184 -27.47 -1.30 -7.18
N GLU A 185 -28.59 -1.90 -7.47
CA GLU A 185 -29.63 -2.23 -6.49
C GLU A 185 -29.14 -3.27 -5.48
N GLU A 186 -28.39 -4.29 -5.93
CA GLU A 186 -27.79 -5.32 -5.07
C GLU A 186 -26.65 -4.75 -4.22
N ASP A 187 -25.75 -3.95 -4.80
CA ASP A 187 -24.67 -3.30 -4.04
C ASP A 187 -25.21 -2.32 -3.00
N VAL A 188 -26.25 -1.55 -3.34
CA VAL A 188 -26.93 -0.67 -2.38
C VAL A 188 -27.55 -1.48 -1.24
N ALA A 189 -28.18 -2.61 -1.53
CA ALA A 189 -28.75 -3.49 -0.51
C ALA A 189 -27.66 -4.07 0.41
N ARG A 190 -26.52 -4.48 -0.15
CA ARG A 190 -25.35 -4.96 0.59
C ARG A 190 -24.83 -3.90 1.57
N VAL A 191 -24.55 -2.69 1.08
CA VAL A 191 -23.99 -1.61 1.92
C VAL A 191 -24.96 -1.17 3.01
N LYS A 192 -26.27 -1.11 2.73
CA LYS A 192 -27.31 -0.84 3.74
C LYS A 192 -27.33 -1.91 4.82
N ALA A 193 -27.35 -3.19 4.43
CA ALA A 193 -27.35 -4.29 5.39
C ALA A 193 -26.09 -4.29 6.27
N LEU A 194 -24.92 -3.94 5.70
CA LEU A 194 -23.69 -3.76 6.48
C LEU A 194 -23.83 -2.63 7.50
N ARG A 195 -24.31 -1.45 7.10
CA ARG A 195 -24.52 -0.32 8.02
C ARG A 195 -25.47 -0.69 9.15
N ASP A 196 -26.57 -1.38 8.85
CA ASP A 196 -27.54 -1.86 9.85
C ASP A 196 -26.90 -2.87 10.82
N ALA A 197 -26.00 -3.73 10.33
CA ALA A 197 -25.37 -4.79 11.14
C ALA A 197 -24.25 -4.26 12.06
N ILE A 198 -23.49 -3.25 11.62
CA ILE A 198 -22.34 -2.71 12.38
C ILE A 198 -22.69 -1.50 13.24
N GLY A 199 -23.87 -0.90 13.04
CA GLY A 199 -24.32 0.30 13.77
C GLY A 199 -23.69 1.60 13.24
N PRO A 200 -24.06 2.76 13.81
CA PRO A 200 -23.64 4.07 13.33
C PRO A 200 -22.20 4.45 13.76
N ASP A 201 -21.65 3.84 14.80
CA ASP A 201 -20.38 4.25 15.41
C ASP A 201 -19.15 3.67 14.69
N VAL A 202 -19.35 2.70 13.78
CA VAL A 202 -18.27 2.07 13.01
C VAL A 202 -18.13 2.79 11.67
N SER A 203 -16.94 3.27 11.36
CA SER A 203 -16.60 3.89 10.08
C SER A 203 -16.76 2.88 8.92
N LEU A 204 -17.59 3.21 7.93
CA LEU A 204 -17.80 2.34 6.77
C LEU A 204 -17.31 3.03 5.51
N MET A 205 -16.52 2.31 4.72
CA MET A 205 -15.99 2.73 3.45
C MET A 205 -16.42 1.78 2.33
N ILE A 206 -16.54 2.32 1.11
CA ILE A 206 -16.82 1.53 -0.09
C ILE A 206 -15.72 1.70 -1.11
N ASP A 207 -15.46 0.65 -1.87
CA ASP A 207 -14.41 0.60 -2.89
C ASP A 207 -14.96 -0.05 -4.17
N ALA A 208 -14.91 0.69 -5.28
CA ALA A 208 -15.36 0.21 -6.58
C ALA A 208 -14.24 -0.36 -7.45
N ASN A 209 -12.97 -0.24 -7.05
CA ASN A 209 -11.82 -0.67 -7.84
C ASN A 209 -11.98 -0.34 -9.34
N GLU A 210 -12.24 0.93 -9.65
CA GLU A 210 -12.43 1.46 -11.01
C GLU A 210 -13.67 0.91 -11.77
N GLY A 211 -14.62 0.28 -11.08
CA GLY A 211 -15.74 -0.46 -11.70
C GLY A 211 -16.79 0.38 -12.40
N TYR A 212 -16.74 1.73 -12.29
CA TYR A 212 -17.78 2.60 -12.86
C TYR A 212 -17.21 3.67 -13.82
N ASN A 213 -18.10 4.27 -14.59
CA ASN A 213 -17.92 5.60 -15.16
C ASN A 213 -18.50 6.67 -14.22
N ALA A 214 -18.21 7.96 -14.46
CA ALA A 214 -18.66 9.06 -13.60
C ALA A 214 -20.17 9.06 -13.36
N THR A 215 -20.98 8.88 -14.42
CA THR A 215 -22.45 8.88 -14.31
C THR A 215 -22.95 7.76 -13.39
N THR A 216 -22.39 6.56 -13.51
CA THR A 216 -22.79 5.40 -12.69
C THR A 216 -22.30 5.56 -11.25
N ALA A 217 -21.06 6.02 -11.04
CA ALA A 217 -20.51 6.31 -9.73
C ALA A 217 -21.33 7.35 -8.96
N ILE A 218 -21.75 8.43 -9.65
CA ILE A 218 -22.63 9.44 -9.06
C ILE A 218 -24.02 8.86 -8.71
N ARG A 219 -24.56 7.99 -9.56
CA ARG A 219 -25.85 7.36 -9.34
C ARG A 219 -25.86 6.47 -8.11
N ILE A 220 -24.86 5.60 -7.92
CA ILE A 220 -24.77 4.74 -6.74
C ILE A 220 -24.42 5.57 -5.50
N GLY A 221 -23.48 6.52 -5.58
CA GLY A 221 -23.10 7.39 -4.49
C GLY A 221 -24.27 8.16 -3.90
N LYS A 222 -25.18 8.70 -4.75
CA LYS A 222 -26.41 9.36 -4.30
C LYS A 222 -27.40 8.42 -3.61
N LYS A 223 -27.41 7.12 -3.95
CA LYS A 223 -28.27 6.13 -3.27
C LYS A 223 -27.70 5.73 -1.90
N LEU A 224 -26.40 5.95 -1.68
CA LEU A 224 -25.68 5.59 -0.45
C LEU A 224 -25.34 6.80 0.45
N GLN A 225 -25.60 8.04 0.01
CA GLN A 225 -25.15 9.25 0.70
C GLN A 225 -25.67 9.40 2.15
N ASP A 226 -26.82 8.78 2.48
CA ASP A 226 -27.43 8.86 3.82
C ASP A 226 -26.87 7.79 4.78
N LEU A 227 -25.89 6.98 4.35
CA LEU A 227 -25.30 5.91 5.15
C LEU A 227 -24.05 6.33 5.93
N ASP A 228 -23.71 7.62 5.96
CA ASP A 228 -22.52 8.16 6.64
C ASP A 228 -21.24 7.40 6.27
N LEU A 229 -20.98 7.29 4.95
CA LEU A 229 -19.78 6.67 4.42
C LEU A 229 -18.59 7.63 4.55
N VAL A 230 -17.46 7.13 5.07
CA VAL A 230 -16.24 7.94 5.25
C VAL A 230 -15.64 8.31 3.90
N TRP A 231 -15.51 7.34 2.97
CA TRP A 231 -15.09 7.62 1.60
C TRP A 231 -15.63 6.62 0.59
N PHE A 232 -15.61 7.04 -0.67
CA PHE A 232 -15.80 6.23 -1.85
C PHE A 232 -14.47 6.11 -2.59
N GLU A 233 -13.88 4.92 -2.57
CA GLU A 233 -12.59 4.59 -3.14
C GLU A 233 -12.72 4.15 -4.58
N GLU A 234 -11.82 4.62 -5.44
CA GLU A 234 -11.70 4.30 -6.86
C GLU A 234 -13.05 4.18 -7.61
N PRO A 235 -13.91 5.22 -7.54
CA PRO A 235 -15.22 5.18 -8.19
C PRO A 235 -15.14 5.04 -9.71
N VAL A 236 -14.04 5.52 -10.32
CA VAL A 236 -13.81 5.54 -11.77
C VAL A 236 -12.37 5.15 -12.08
N ASN A 237 -12.06 4.92 -13.38
CA ASN A 237 -10.72 4.54 -13.81
C ASN A 237 -9.64 5.49 -13.30
N ALA A 238 -8.54 4.95 -12.76
CA ALA A 238 -7.46 5.71 -12.17
C ALA A 238 -6.77 6.69 -13.13
N GLN A 239 -6.90 6.50 -14.43
CA GLN A 239 -6.34 7.40 -15.44
C GLN A 239 -7.31 8.53 -15.86
N ASP A 240 -8.57 8.51 -15.39
CA ASP A 240 -9.58 9.50 -15.76
C ASP A 240 -9.73 10.58 -14.67
N LEU A 241 -8.79 11.52 -14.67
CA LEU A 241 -8.77 12.66 -13.74
C LEU A 241 -10.05 13.51 -13.82
N GLU A 242 -10.60 13.72 -15.00
CA GLU A 242 -11.81 14.54 -15.17
C GLU A 242 -13.04 13.85 -14.58
N ALA A 243 -13.15 12.53 -14.73
CA ALA A 243 -14.21 11.75 -14.10
C ALA A 243 -14.14 11.80 -12.56
N TYR A 244 -12.94 11.74 -11.98
CA TYR A 244 -12.76 11.93 -10.54
C TYR A 244 -13.27 13.30 -10.06
N LEU A 245 -12.96 14.38 -10.79
CA LEU A 245 -13.43 15.72 -10.46
C LEU A 245 -14.95 15.85 -10.59
N GLU A 246 -15.56 15.20 -11.61
CA GLU A 246 -17.01 15.18 -11.80
C GLU A 246 -17.71 14.44 -10.64
N VAL A 247 -17.21 13.27 -10.27
CA VAL A 247 -17.76 12.48 -9.13
C VAL A 247 -17.64 13.24 -7.83
N LYS A 248 -16.45 13.81 -7.54
CA LYS A 248 -16.20 14.60 -6.34
C LYS A 248 -17.11 15.83 -6.22
N ALA A 249 -17.36 16.52 -7.32
CA ALA A 249 -18.25 17.67 -7.32
C ALA A 249 -19.73 17.32 -7.08
N ALA A 250 -20.11 16.08 -7.38
CA ALA A 250 -21.50 15.62 -7.33
C ALA A 250 -21.92 14.87 -6.03
N LEU A 251 -20.93 14.40 -5.24
CA LEU A 251 -21.17 13.58 -4.06
C LEU A 251 -20.68 14.28 -2.78
N PRO A 252 -21.38 14.12 -1.64
CA PRO A 252 -21.00 14.74 -0.37
C PRO A 252 -19.91 13.97 0.39
N MET A 253 -19.73 12.65 0.12
CA MET A 253 -18.71 11.83 0.76
C MET A 253 -17.32 12.09 0.16
N ALA A 254 -16.28 11.87 0.95
CA ALA A 254 -14.90 12.00 0.46
C ALA A 254 -14.61 11.02 -0.66
N ILE A 255 -13.79 11.43 -1.63
CA ILE A 255 -13.31 10.60 -2.73
C ILE A 255 -11.87 10.19 -2.44
N ALA A 256 -11.63 8.88 -2.44
CA ALA A 256 -10.32 8.29 -2.21
C ALA A 256 -9.82 7.55 -3.46
N GLY A 257 -8.49 7.41 -3.57
CA GLY A 257 -7.87 6.64 -4.64
C GLY A 257 -6.37 6.89 -4.74
N GLY A 258 -5.72 6.22 -5.69
CA GLY A 258 -4.31 6.37 -5.96
C GLY A 258 -3.48 5.11 -5.78
N GLU A 259 -4.04 3.97 -5.41
CA GLU A 259 -3.34 2.68 -5.31
C GLU A 259 -2.75 2.26 -6.67
N ASN A 260 -3.43 2.62 -7.76
CA ASN A 260 -3.03 2.31 -9.13
C ASN A 260 -2.10 3.36 -9.77
N LEU A 261 -1.77 4.46 -9.08
CA LEU A 261 -0.83 5.47 -9.57
C LEU A 261 0.62 5.14 -9.20
N ARG A 262 1.53 5.47 -10.10
CA ARG A 262 2.98 5.25 -9.97
C ARG A 262 3.70 6.58 -9.90
N THR A 263 4.68 6.66 -9.05
CA THR A 263 5.58 7.80 -8.84
C THR A 263 4.86 9.15 -8.62
N ARG A 264 5.55 10.11 -8.00
CA ARG A 264 5.06 11.49 -7.81
C ARG A 264 4.59 12.18 -9.11
N TYR A 265 5.04 11.69 -10.26
CA TYR A 265 4.69 12.30 -11.56
C TYR A 265 3.25 12.02 -11.95
N GLU A 266 2.75 10.79 -11.71
CA GLU A 266 1.34 10.46 -11.92
C GLU A 266 0.44 11.04 -10.82
N PHE A 267 0.89 11.08 -9.58
CA PHE A 267 0.13 11.70 -8.48
C PHE A 267 -0.02 13.22 -8.63
N LYS A 268 0.98 13.90 -9.19
CA LYS A 268 1.02 15.36 -9.27
C LYS A 268 -0.25 16.01 -9.85
N PRO A 269 -0.81 15.60 -11.01
CA PRO A 269 -2.01 16.23 -11.56
C PRO A 269 -3.24 16.05 -10.66
N TYR A 270 -3.41 14.88 -10.03
CA TYR A 270 -4.52 14.59 -9.11
C TYR A 270 -4.44 15.43 -7.85
N LEU A 271 -3.26 15.53 -7.25
CA LEU A 271 -3.03 16.34 -6.04
C LEU A 271 -3.17 17.83 -6.33
N ALA A 272 -2.60 18.33 -7.43
CA ALA A 272 -2.67 19.73 -7.80
C ALA A 272 -4.11 20.20 -8.09
N ARG A 273 -4.93 19.34 -8.66
CA ARG A 273 -6.36 19.63 -8.95
C ARG A 273 -7.29 19.19 -7.81
N ARG A 274 -6.73 18.59 -6.74
CA ARG A 274 -7.49 18.10 -5.58
C ARG A 274 -8.59 17.12 -5.99
N ALA A 275 -8.28 16.20 -6.91
CA ALA A 275 -9.21 15.19 -7.38
C ALA A 275 -9.57 14.17 -6.28
N TYR A 276 -8.64 13.94 -5.37
CA TYR A 276 -8.86 13.16 -4.15
C TYR A 276 -9.04 14.06 -2.92
N ASP A 277 -9.84 13.62 -1.96
CA ASP A 277 -9.85 14.10 -0.58
C ASP A 277 -8.84 13.30 0.24
N ILE A 278 -8.71 12.01 -0.09
CA ILE A 278 -7.80 11.06 0.54
C ILE A 278 -7.00 10.39 -0.57
N VAL A 279 -5.67 10.47 -0.48
CA VAL A 279 -4.79 9.77 -1.42
C VAL A 279 -4.26 8.49 -0.78
N GLN A 280 -4.26 7.39 -1.57
CA GLN A 280 -3.97 6.04 -1.11
C GLN A 280 -2.80 5.41 -1.89
N PRO A 281 -1.58 5.98 -1.79
CA PRO A 281 -0.44 5.38 -2.48
C PRO A 281 -0.14 4.00 -1.92
N ASP A 282 0.22 3.08 -2.81
CA ASP A 282 0.68 1.75 -2.47
C ASP A 282 2.21 1.68 -2.52
N ILE A 283 2.83 1.31 -1.41
CA ILE A 283 4.30 1.28 -1.28
C ILE A 283 4.96 0.26 -2.21
N MET A 284 4.27 -0.85 -2.54
CA MET A 284 4.76 -1.86 -3.47
C MET A 284 4.70 -1.39 -4.93
N HIS A 285 3.90 -0.37 -5.22
CA HIS A 285 3.60 0.03 -6.58
C HIS A 285 4.09 1.43 -6.93
N CYS A 286 4.10 2.37 -5.99
CA CYS A 286 4.38 3.77 -6.27
C CYS A 286 5.86 4.13 -6.43
N GLY A 287 6.79 3.18 -6.25
CA GLY A 287 8.24 3.40 -6.30
C GLY A 287 8.97 3.19 -4.97
N GLY A 288 8.36 2.47 -4.03
CA GLY A 288 8.93 2.13 -2.73
C GLY A 288 8.87 3.26 -1.70
N LEU A 289 9.57 3.07 -0.58
CA LEU A 289 9.61 4.02 0.54
C LEU A 289 10.14 5.40 0.13
N THR A 290 11.19 5.43 -0.68
CA THR A 290 11.81 6.68 -1.15
C THR A 290 10.81 7.55 -1.91
N GLU A 291 10.05 6.97 -2.82
CA GLU A 291 9.10 7.72 -3.63
C GLU A 291 7.80 7.99 -2.88
N MET A 292 7.33 7.05 -2.08
CA MET A 292 6.13 7.25 -1.28
C MET A 292 6.27 8.41 -0.29
N ALA A 293 7.46 8.58 0.32
CA ALA A 293 7.73 9.74 1.18
C ALA A 293 7.60 11.07 0.41
N ARG A 294 8.04 11.11 -0.86
CA ARG A 294 7.90 12.29 -1.73
C ARG A 294 6.44 12.56 -2.10
N ILE A 295 5.66 11.50 -2.40
CA ILE A 295 4.21 11.58 -2.67
C ILE A 295 3.48 12.11 -1.44
N CYS A 296 3.77 11.58 -0.25
CA CYS A 296 3.18 12.03 1.02
C CYS A 296 3.46 13.52 1.30
N ALA A 297 4.69 13.98 1.03
CA ALA A 297 5.05 15.39 1.17
C ALA A 297 4.26 16.29 0.21
N LEU A 298 4.06 15.86 -1.05
CA LEU A 298 3.24 16.58 -2.02
C LEU A 298 1.76 16.63 -1.59
N ALA A 299 1.21 15.49 -1.14
CA ALA A 299 -0.17 15.41 -0.66
C ALA A 299 -0.41 16.34 0.54
N ASN A 300 0.48 16.32 1.53
CA ASN A 300 0.42 17.20 2.69
C ASN A 300 0.49 18.68 2.30
N ALA A 301 1.37 19.06 1.37
CA ALA A 301 1.47 20.44 0.87
C ALA A 301 0.18 20.88 0.13
N CYS A 302 -0.58 19.95 -0.46
CA CYS A 302 -1.89 20.21 -1.06
C CYS A 302 -3.05 20.16 -0.06
N GLY A 303 -2.79 19.83 1.22
CA GLY A 303 -3.82 19.65 2.26
C GLY A 303 -4.69 18.41 2.01
N ILE A 304 -4.11 17.35 1.43
CA ILE A 304 -4.77 16.08 1.15
C ILE A 304 -4.26 15.01 2.13
N GLN A 305 -5.17 14.31 2.78
CA GLN A 305 -4.86 13.25 3.73
C GLN A 305 -4.29 12.03 2.99
N VAL A 306 -3.34 11.34 3.64
CA VAL A 306 -2.74 10.11 3.12
C VAL A 306 -3.20 8.94 3.97
N ASN A 307 -3.92 8.00 3.36
CA ASN A 307 -4.33 6.73 3.96
C ASN A 307 -3.84 5.60 3.05
N PRO A 308 -2.66 5.01 3.30
CA PRO A 308 -2.04 4.07 2.38
C PRO A 308 -2.89 2.84 2.09
N HIS A 309 -2.91 2.41 0.82
CA HIS A 309 -3.36 1.08 0.43
C HIS A 309 -2.36 0.03 0.90
N VAL A 310 -2.85 -1.10 1.47
CA VAL A 310 -2.01 -2.19 1.96
C VAL A 310 -2.67 -3.56 1.72
N TRP A 311 -2.20 -4.27 0.72
CA TRP A 311 -2.71 -5.60 0.38
C TRP A 311 -1.57 -6.54 -0.03
N GLY A 312 -0.70 -6.89 0.92
CA GLY A 312 0.54 -7.65 0.69
C GLY A 312 0.99 -8.48 1.89
N SER A 313 2.30 -8.78 1.91
CA SER A 313 2.96 -9.55 2.95
C SER A 313 3.31 -8.70 4.19
N PRO A 314 3.87 -9.32 5.25
CA PRO A 314 4.42 -8.57 6.39
C PRO A 314 5.48 -7.53 6.03
N VAL A 315 6.18 -7.69 4.91
CA VAL A 315 7.19 -6.72 4.43
C VAL A 315 6.52 -5.39 4.05
N MET A 316 5.44 -5.45 3.25
CA MET A 316 4.64 -4.29 2.90
C MET A 316 4.03 -3.63 4.13
N ILE A 317 3.43 -4.44 5.02
CA ILE A 317 2.80 -3.94 6.26
C ILE A 317 3.82 -3.18 7.10
N ALA A 318 5.00 -3.76 7.35
CA ALA A 318 6.07 -3.13 8.13
C ALA A 318 6.54 -1.82 7.50
N ALA A 319 6.84 -1.84 6.21
CA ALA A 319 7.32 -0.66 5.47
C ALA A 319 6.30 0.49 5.53
N THR A 320 5.02 0.17 5.33
CA THR A 320 3.94 1.16 5.38
C THR A 320 3.71 1.69 6.79
N LEU A 321 3.76 0.83 7.82
CA LEU A 321 3.67 1.26 9.23
C LEU A 321 4.79 2.24 9.59
N HIS A 322 6.04 1.95 9.19
CA HIS A 322 7.17 2.85 9.44
C HIS A 322 6.95 4.23 8.81
N LEU A 323 6.52 4.29 7.57
CA LEU A 323 6.27 5.57 6.88
C LEU A 323 5.08 6.30 7.52
N THR A 324 3.95 5.62 7.70
CA THR A 324 2.73 6.23 8.24
C THR A 324 2.94 6.78 9.65
N ALA A 325 3.79 6.14 10.44
CA ALA A 325 4.17 6.62 11.78
C ALA A 325 4.86 8.00 11.76
N THR A 326 5.44 8.41 10.63
CA THR A 326 6.13 9.71 10.48
C THR A 326 5.24 10.80 9.88
N LEU A 327 4.05 10.44 9.35
CA LEU A 327 3.18 11.40 8.67
C LEU A 327 2.48 12.32 9.68
N PRO A 328 2.50 13.65 9.48
CA PRO A 328 1.75 14.56 10.32
C PRO A 328 0.24 14.43 10.08
N PRO A 329 -0.61 14.86 11.02
CA PRO A 329 -2.03 15.04 10.77
C PRO A 329 -2.26 16.02 9.61
N CYS A 330 -3.27 15.77 8.78
CA CYS A 330 -3.64 16.63 7.65
C CYS A 330 -5.17 16.80 7.58
N PRO A 331 -5.68 18.05 7.80
CA PRO A 331 -4.93 19.25 8.22
C PRO A 331 -4.37 19.12 9.64
N PRO A 332 -3.40 19.94 10.03
CA PRO A 332 -2.88 19.96 11.39
C PRO A 332 -3.99 20.25 12.41
N ALA A 333 -4.11 19.41 13.42
CA ALA A 333 -5.11 19.56 14.49
C ALA A 333 -4.49 19.22 15.84
N ARG A 334 -4.92 19.93 16.92
CA ARG A 334 -4.43 19.68 18.26
C ARG A 334 -4.83 18.30 18.79
N ASN A 335 -6.08 17.90 18.49
CA ASN A 335 -6.65 16.63 18.87
C ASN A 335 -7.06 15.89 17.59
N ALA A 336 -6.06 15.52 16.77
CA ALA A 336 -6.30 14.79 15.55
C ALA A 336 -6.97 13.45 15.83
N GLN A 337 -7.90 13.07 14.98
CA GLN A 337 -8.68 11.84 15.09
C GLN A 337 -8.45 10.96 13.83
N PRO A 338 -8.42 9.64 13.99
CA PRO A 338 -8.50 8.73 12.84
C PRO A 338 -9.67 9.08 11.92
N TYR A 339 -9.52 8.88 10.63
CA TYR A 339 -10.48 9.20 9.55
C TYR A 339 -10.76 10.69 9.32
N LEU A 340 -10.33 11.61 10.22
CA LEU A 340 -10.51 13.05 10.05
C LEU A 340 -9.19 13.77 9.71
N GLN A 341 -8.15 13.59 10.51
CA GLN A 341 -6.85 14.25 10.31
C GLN A 341 -5.67 13.29 10.44
N GLU A 342 -5.79 12.25 11.28
CA GLU A 342 -4.75 11.23 11.40
C GLU A 342 -4.83 10.24 10.24
N PRO A 343 -3.67 9.86 9.65
CA PRO A 343 -3.64 8.81 8.65
C PRO A 343 -4.14 7.50 9.25
N VAL A 344 -4.93 6.78 8.48
CA VAL A 344 -5.35 5.41 8.78
C VAL A 344 -4.80 4.48 7.72
N MET A 345 -4.41 3.28 8.09
CA MET A 345 -3.82 2.30 7.19
C MET A 345 -4.79 1.14 6.95
N GLU A 346 -4.84 0.68 5.73
CA GLU A 346 -5.56 -0.55 5.40
C GLU A 346 -4.97 -1.76 6.13
N PHE A 347 -5.82 -2.65 6.62
CA PHE A 347 -5.43 -3.87 7.31
C PHE A 347 -6.21 -5.07 6.74
N ASP A 348 -5.61 -5.74 5.76
CA ASP A 348 -6.21 -6.86 5.05
C ASP A 348 -6.58 -8.00 6.02
N ARG A 349 -7.83 -8.43 5.99
CA ARG A 349 -8.36 -9.55 6.77
C ARG A 349 -8.77 -10.74 5.91
N THR A 350 -8.58 -10.65 4.58
CA THR A 350 -8.84 -11.78 3.70
C THR A 350 -7.87 -12.94 3.98
N PRO A 351 -8.22 -14.20 3.69
CA PRO A 351 -7.30 -15.33 3.86
C PRO A 351 -6.00 -15.14 3.07
N SER A 352 -4.84 -15.32 3.73
CA SER A 352 -3.52 -15.22 3.08
C SER A 352 -2.43 -15.90 3.89
N ALA A 353 -2.00 -17.10 3.47
CA ALA A 353 -0.85 -17.76 4.08
C ALA A 353 0.44 -16.95 3.92
N ILE A 354 0.58 -16.16 2.83
CA ILE A 354 1.72 -15.27 2.63
C ILE A 354 1.79 -14.23 3.76
N ARG A 355 0.67 -13.59 4.12
CA ARG A 355 0.62 -12.63 5.22
C ARG A 355 0.86 -13.28 6.59
N ASP A 356 0.34 -14.47 6.79
CA ASP A 356 0.25 -15.10 8.11
C ASP A 356 1.50 -15.93 8.44
N GLU A 357 2.27 -16.45 7.46
CA GLU A 357 3.36 -17.39 7.66
C GLU A 357 4.76 -16.88 7.26
N VAL A 358 4.86 -15.82 6.44
CA VAL A 358 6.16 -15.30 5.95
C VAL A 358 6.95 -14.57 7.05
N CYS A 359 6.31 -14.20 8.14
CA CYS A 359 6.95 -13.54 9.28
C CYS A 359 6.81 -14.40 10.54
N ALA A 360 7.91 -14.50 11.31
CA ALA A 360 7.94 -15.28 12.56
C ALA A 360 6.87 -14.81 13.57
N VAL A 361 6.51 -13.52 13.55
CA VAL A 361 5.44 -12.95 14.37
C VAL A 361 4.49 -12.19 13.45
N PRO A 362 3.29 -12.72 13.19
CA PRO A 362 2.29 -12.03 12.37
C PRO A 362 1.90 -10.67 12.94
N PHE A 363 1.54 -9.76 12.06
CA PHE A 363 0.99 -8.47 12.47
C PHE A 363 -0.43 -8.65 13.04
N ASP A 364 -0.69 -7.93 14.12
CA ASP A 364 -1.98 -7.87 14.77
C ASP A 364 -2.35 -6.43 15.11
N GLN A 365 -3.62 -6.22 15.47
CA GLN A 365 -4.15 -4.94 15.91
C GLN A 365 -4.81 -5.07 17.29
N VAL A 366 -4.83 -3.98 18.04
CA VAL A 366 -5.58 -3.84 19.29
C VAL A 366 -6.36 -2.55 19.21
N ASP A 367 -7.66 -2.62 19.41
CA ASP A 367 -8.57 -1.47 19.36
C ASP A 367 -8.40 -0.62 18.08
N SER A 368 -8.33 -1.30 16.93
CA SER A 368 -8.10 -0.66 15.61
C SER A 368 -6.75 0.05 15.45
N PHE A 369 -5.72 -0.37 16.19
CA PHE A 369 -4.36 0.15 16.06
C PHE A 369 -3.33 -0.96 15.87
N ALA A 370 -2.47 -0.83 14.88
CA ALA A 370 -1.30 -1.66 14.67
C ALA A 370 -0.03 -0.98 15.23
N LYS A 371 0.82 -1.74 15.93
CA LYS A 371 2.07 -1.22 16.48
C LYS A 371 3.14 -1.09 15.40
N VAL A 372 3.89 0.02 15.44
CA VAL A 372 5.05 0.22 14.58
C VAL A 372 6.20 -0.66 15.05
N PRO A 373 6.83 -1.48 14.19
CA PRO A 373 7.97 -2.29 14.57
C PRO A 373 9.14 -1.47 15.13
N GLN A 374 9.84 -1.99 16.12
CA GLN A 374 10.90 -1.25 16.83
C GLN A 374 12.31 -1.78 16.52
N GLY A 375 12.43 -2.92 15.83
CA GLY A 375 13.72 -3.50 15.43
C GLY A 375 14.41 -2.73 14.32
N ALA A 376 15.67 -3.05 14.07
CA ALA A 376 16.46 -2.46 12.98
C ALA A 376 15.85 -2.81 11.61
N GLY A 377 15.91 -1.87 10.67
CA GLY A 377 15.29 -2.02 9.35
C GLY A 377 13.78 -2.02 9.43
N LEU A 378 13.14 -3.00 8.79
CA LEU A 378 11.71 -3.27 8.88
C LEU A 378 11.26 -3.71 10.28
N GLY A 379 12.22 -4.18 11.11
CA GLY A 379 11.93 -4.62 12.47
C GLY A 379 11.12 -5.91 12.56
N ILE A 380 11.14 -6.72 11.50
CA ILE A 380 10.51 -8.03 11.40
C ILE A 380 11.53 -9.12 11.08
N GLU A 381 11.23 -10.36 11.44
CA GLU A 381 12.01 -11.53 11.10
C GLU A 381 11.26 -12.36 10.06
N ILE A 382 11.89 -12.53 8.90
CA ILE A 382 11.32 -13.31 7.79
C ILE A 382 11.63 -14.79 7.98
N ASP A 383 10.61 -15.62 7.90
CA ASP A 383 10.73 -17.08 7.82
C ASP A 383 11.12 -17.49 6.40
N GLU A 384 12.42 -17.65 6.17
CA GLU A 384 12.96 -18.03 4.86
C GLU A 384 12.52 -19.45 4.42
N GLU A 385 12.17 -20.35 5.36
CA GLU A 385 11.64 -21.66 5.01
C GLU A 385 10.21 -21.54 4.47
N ALA A 386 9.38 -20.70 5.09
CA ALA A 386 8.05 -20.39 4.58
C ALA A 386 8.12 -19.73 3.21
N VAL A 387 9.03 -18.75 3.04
CA VAL A 387 9.27 -18.10 1.73
C VAL A 387 9.59 -19.13 0.66
N ARG A 388 10.56 -20.02 0.90
CA ARG A 388 10.98 -21.04 -0.09
C ARG A 388 9.90 -22.11 -0.35
N ARG A 389 9.04 -22.37 0.62
CA ARG A 389 7.92 -23.32 0.45
C ARG A 389 6.82 -22.78 -0.46
N MET A 390 6.60 -21.47 -0.46
CA MET A 390 5.55 -20.79 -1.22
C MET A 390 6.03 -20.25 -2.59
N SER A 391 7.34 -20.29 -2.85
CA SER A 391 7.99 -19.80 -4.08
C SER A 391 7.93 -20.76 -5.26
#